data_dd80e4a8afea298c94dd954497615eca
#
_entry.id   dd80e4a8afea298c94dd954497615eca
#
_cell.length_a   1.000
_cell.length_b   1.000
_cell.length_c   1.000
_cell.angle_alpha   90.00
_cell.angle_beta   90.00
_cell.angle_gamma   90.00
#
_symmetry.space_group_name_H-M   'P 1'
#
loop_
_entity.id
_entity.type
_entity.pdbx_description
1 polymer ?
#
loop_
_entity_poly.entity_id
_entity_poly.type
_entity_poly.pdbx_seq_one_letter_code
_entity_poly.pdbx_strand_id
1 'polypeptide(L)'
;LPLAMKLDPGMFDVPLGNRMEYVHTRDVGLAIANGVANEGIWGKTLLIGGGARCQYYYREIAGRILGGLGLGMLPDQAFSTVPFATDWIDTRESQALLQYQQRDLGDYVADMRALIGFRRHLIRLFRPTVRWFLLRKSPFFRQYRKGMPSKGKLVTNTP
;
A
#
# COMPACT_ATOMS: atom_id res chain seq x y z
N LEU A 1 -17.76 -8.70 15.70
CA LEU A 1 -16.36 -8.80 15.26
C LEU A 1 -16.03 -7.60 14.35
N PRO A 2 -15.33 -6.57 14.81
CA PRO A 2 -14.78 -5.60 13.87
C PRO A 2 -13.44 -6.14 13.31
N LEU A 3 -13.48 -7.24 12.59
CA LEU A 3 -12.35 -7.67 11.75
C LEU A 3 -12.66 -7.31 10.31
N ALA A 4 -13.21 -6.14 10.13
CA ALA A 4 -13.29 -5.50 8.85
C ALA A 4 -12.01 -4.65 8.65
N MET A 5 -10.85 -5.28 8.67
CA MET A 5 -9.89 -4.89 7.64
C MET A 5 -10.61 -5.27 6.33
N LYS A 6 -11.39 -4.34 5.81
CA LYS A 6 -11.85 -4.38 4.43
C LYS A 6 -10.58 -4.32 3.60
N LEU A 7 -10.01 -5.49 3.31
CA LEU A 7 -9.02 -5.57 2.26
C LEU A 7 -9.74 -5.05 1.02
N ASP A 8 -9.40 -3.83 0.68
CA ASP A 8 -10.01 -3.12 -0.44
C ASP A 8 -9.74 -3.94 -1.70
N PRO A 9 -10.78 -4.33 -2.47
CA PRO A 9 -10.57 -4.96 -3.77
C PRO A 9 -9.66 -4.17 -4.70
N GLY A 10 -9.56 -2.85 -4.53
CA GLY A 10 -8.63 -1.97 -5.25
C GLY A 10 -7.16 -2.37 -5.11
N MET A 11 -6.80 -3.16 -4.10
CA MET A 11 -5.45 -3.72 -3.99
C MET A 11 -5.04 -4.57 -5.20
N PHE A 12 -5.98 -5.11 -5.95
CA PHE A 12 -5.71 -5.91 -7.13
C PHE A 12 -5.54 -5.08 -8.41
N ASP A 13 -5.95 -3.82 -8.40
CA ASP A 13 -5.90 -2.94 -9.57
C ASP A 13 -4.50 -2.39 -9.83
N VAL A 14 -3.60 -2.48 -8.84
CA VAL A 14 -2.23 -2.02 -8.94
C VAL A 14 -1.32 -3.15 -9.43
N PRO A 15 -0.56 -2.95 -10.53
CA PRO A 15 0.42 -3.93 -11.00
C PRO A 15 1.54 -4.13 -9.98
N LEU A 16 2.01 -5.36 -9.87
CA LEU A 16 3.07 -5.69 -8.91
C LEU A 16 4.40 -5.00 -9.19
N GLY A 17 4.67 -4.66 -10.45
CA GLY A 17 5.86 -3.91 -10.87
C GLY A 17 5.71 -2.39 -10.76
N ASN A 18 4.57 -1.88 -10.29
CA ASN A 18 4.35 -0.44 -10.18
C ASN A 18 5.20 0.17 -9.05
N ARG A 19 5.80 1.33 -9.30
CA ARG A 19 6.54 2.08 -8.29
C ARG A 19 5.56 2.84 -7.40
N MET A 20 5.75 2.75 -6.11
CA MET A 20 4.93 3.44 -5.11
C MET A 20 5.80 3.96 -3.99
N GLU A 21 5.50 5.14 -3.51
CA GLU A 21 6.10 5.66 -2.29
C GLU A 21 5.10 5.56 -1.14
N TYR A 22 5.54 4.92 -0.07
CA TYR A 22 4.78 4.80 1.15
C TYR A 22 5.12 5.97 2.09
N VAL A 23 4.13 6.50 2.80
CA VAL A 23 4.34 7.41 3.91
C VAL A 23 3.55 6.94 5.13
N HIS A 24 4.19 6.92 6.28
CA HIS A 24 3.52 6.55 7.53
C HIS A 24 2.61 7.69 8.00
N THR A 25 1.37 7.37 8.44
CA THR A 25 0.39 8.39 8.86
C THR A 25 0.88 9.28 10.02
N ARG A 26 1.68 8.72 10.94
CA ARG A 26 2.29 9.53 12.02
C ARG A 26 3.33 10.51 11.49
N ASP A 27 4.01 10.20 10.40
CA ASP A 27 4.98 11.11 9.77
C ASP A 27 4.25 12.23 9.03
N VAL A 28 3.10 11.94 8.42
CA VAL A 28 2.21 12.99 7.88
C VAL A 28 1.73 13.94 9.00
N GLY A 29 1.31 13.39 10.13
CA GLY A 29 0.94 14.19 11.29
C GLY A 29 2.09 15.06 11.81
N LEU A 30 3.30 14.50 11.84
CA LEU A 30 4.50 15.23 12.24
C LEU A 30 4.85 16.35 11.25
N ALA A 31 4.72 16.07 9.93
CA ALA A 31 4.92 17.10 8.89
C ALA A 31 3.97 18.29 9.08
N ILE A 32 2.70 18.01 9.36
CA ILE A 32 1.71 19.07 9.64
C ILE A 32 2.09 19.84 10.92
N ALA A 33 2.40 19.14 12.00
CA ALA A 33 2.76 19.79 13.26
C ALA A 33 4.00 20.69 13.13
N ASN A 34 5.04 20.20 12.47
CA ASN A 34 6.26 20.97 12.22
C ASN A 34 6.01 22.15 11.25
N GLY A 35 5.08 21.97 10.30
CA GLY A 35 4.68 23.01 9.36
C GLY A 35 3.99 24.21 10.03
N VAL A 36 3.15 23.98 11.05
CA VAL A 36 2.44 25.05 11.75
C VAL A 36 3.40 26.10 12.36
N ALA A 37 4.57 25.65 12.81
CA ALA A 37 5.57 26.52 13.44
C ALA A 37 6.66 27.00 12.47
N ASN A 38 6.60 26.67 11.18
CA ASN A 38 7.66 26.96 10.21
C ASN A 38 7.21 27.99 9.16
N GLU A 39 7.62 29.23 9.34
CA GLU A 39 7.33 30.30 8.37
C GLU A 39 7.95 30.05 6.96
N GLY A 40 8.99 29.24 6.88
CA GLY A 40 9.67 28.90 5.63
C GLY A 40 8.83 28.11 4.63
N ILE A 41 7.65 27.61 5.04
CA ILE A 41 6.73 26.89 4.16
C ILE A 41 5.64 27.77 3.52
N TRP A 42 5.50 29.04 3.96
CA TRP A 42 4.45 29.91 3.47
C TRP A 42 4.55 30.13 1.94
N GLY A 43 3.42 29.96 1.27
CA GLY A 43 3.35 30.09 -0.18
C GLY A 43 3.96 28.92 -0.97
N LYS A 44 4.42 27.85 -0.30
CA LYS A 44 5.00 26.66 -0.95
C LYS A 44 3.99 25.51 -1.07
N THR A 45 4.12 24.76 -2.15
CA THR A 45 3.48 23.45 -2.31
C THR A 45 4.52 22.37 -2.05
N LEU A 46 4.36 21.60 -0.99
CA LEU A 46 5.31 20.57 -0.58
C LEU A 46 4.73 19.18 -0.79
N LEU A 47 5.48 18.30 -1.45
CA LEU A 47 5.12 16.89 -1.58
C LEU A 47 5.51 16.15 -0.30
N ILE A 48 4.57 15.43 0.29
CA ILE A 48 4.79 14.66 1.52
C ILE A 48 4.81 13.17 1.18
N GLY A 49 5.98 12.57 1.31
CA GLY A 49 6.23 11.15 1.08
C GLY A 49 7.23 10.60 2.09
N GLY A 50 7.46 9.31 2.09
CA GLY A 50 8.34 8.65 3.06
C GLY A 50 9.83 8.73 2.74
N GLY A 51 10.19 9.28 1.57
CA GLY A 51 11.56 9.38 1.06
C GLY A 51 12.14 8.04 0.60
N ALA A 52 13.43 8.03 0.31
CA ALA A 52 14.11 6.89 -0.32
C ALA A 52 13.92 5.55 0.41
N ARG A 53 13.76 5.56 1.74
CA ARG A 53 13.50 4.35 2.54
C ARG A 53 12.11 3.77 2.33
N CYS A 54 11.21 4.55 1.77
CA CYS A 54 9.79 4.20 1.56
C CYS A 54 9.42 4.07 0.08
N GLN A 55 10.43 4.01 -0.79
CA GLN A 55 10.29 3.80 -2.22
C GLN A 55 10.34 2.30 -2.51
N TYR A 56 9.20 1.74 -2.92
CA TYR A 56 9.03 0.30 -3.12
C TYR A 56 8.39 0.01 -4.48
N TYR A 57 8.55 -1.21 -4.95
CA TYR A 57 7.62 -1.80 -5.89
C TYR A 57 6.39 -2.33 -5.15
N TYR A 58 5.22 -2.27 -5.79
CA TYR A 58 3.97 -2.70 -5.13
C TYR A 58 4.02 -4.15 -4.64
N ARG A 59 4.76 -5.03 -5.31
CA ARG A 59 5.02 -6.40 -4.86
C ARG A 59 5.59 -6.46 -3.44
N GLU A 60 6.49 -5.55 -3.12
CA GLU A 60 7.12 -5.50 -1.79
C GLU A 60 6.13 -5.03 -0.73
N ILE A 61 5.36 -3.99 -1.04
CA ILE A 61 4.31 -3.47 -0.14
C ILE A 61 3.28 -4.55 0.13
N ALA A 62 2.69 -5.14 -0.91
CA ALA A 62 1.69 -6.19 -0.80
C ALA A 62 2.24 -7.42 -0.06
N GLY A 63 3.48 -7.83 -0.39
CA GLY A 63 4.15 -8.96 0.25
C GLY A 63 4.39 -8.76 1.75
N ARG A 64 4.87 -7.57 2.15
CA ARG A 64 5.11 -7.24 3.56
C ARG A 64 3.81 -7.15 4.35
N ILE A 65 2.77 -6.51 3.81
CA ILE A 65 1.46 -6.39 4.46
C ILE A 65 0.79 -7.75 4.59
N LEU A 66 0.65 -8.50 3.49
CA LEU A 66 0.02 -9.83 3.52
C LEU A 66 0.83 -10.84 4.36
N GLY A 67 2.15 -10.73 4.35
CA GLY A 67 3.04 -11.50 5.21
C GLY A 67 2.85 -11.15 6.69
N GLY A 68 2.72 -9.87 7.01
CA GLY A 68 2.40 -9.38 8.36
C GLY A 68 1.08 -9.93 8.89
N LEU A 69 0.09 -10.07 8.03
CA LEU A 69 -1.21 -10.70 8.34
C LEU A 69 -1.16 -12.24 8.48
N GLY A 70 -0.05 -12.88 8.10
CA GLY A 70 0.07 -14.33 8.08
C GLY A 70 -0.48 -15.00 6.83
N LEU A 71 -0.89 -14.23 5.81
CA LEU A 71 -1.44 -14.74 4.55
C LEU A 71 -0.38 -15.10 3.52
N GLY A 72 0.75 -14.35 3.54
CA GLY A 72 1.77 -14.42 2.48
C GLY A 72 1.27 -13.90 1.14
N MET A 73 2.20 -13.69 0.21
CA MET A 73 1.90 -13.13 -1.10
C MET A 73 0.88 -13.99 -1.87
N LEU A 74 -0.02 -13.32 -2.60
CA LEU A 74 -0.98 -13.95 -3.51
C LEU A 74 -0.32 -14.18 -4.89
N PRO A 75 -0.91 -15.08 -5.74
CA PRO A 75 -0.38 -15.30 -7.09
C PRO A 75 -0.42 -14.03 -7.93
N ASP A 76 0.56 -13.85 -8.80
CA ASP A 76 0.69 -12.67 -9.67
C ASP A 76 -0.55 -12.43 -10.53
N GLN A 77 -1.17 -13.50 -10.98
CA GLN A 77 -2.39 -13.48 -11.79
C GLN A 77 -3.60 -12.86 -11.07
N ALA A 78 -3.49 -12.61 -9.77
CA ALA A 78 -4.53 -11.91 -9.02
C ALA A 78 -4.48 -10.39 -9.20
N PHE A 79 -3.40 -9.85 -9.75
CA PHE A 79 -3.15 -8.42 -9.86
C PHE A 79 -3.27 -7.94 -11.30
N SER A 80 -3.51 -6.64 -11.47
CA SER A 80 -3.52 -5.97 -12.76
C SER A 80 -2.15 -6.04 -13.45
N THR A 81 -2.16 -5.95 -14.76
CA THR A 81 -0.96 -5.73 -15.57
C THR A 81 -0.96 -4.34 -16.22
N VAL A 82 -2.03 -3.56 -16.01
CA VAL A 82 -2.15 -2.21 -16.56
C VAL A 82 -1.43 -1.22 -15.68
N PRO A 83 -0.57 -0.35 -16.23
CA PRO A 83 0.13 0.67 -15.47
C PRO A 83 -0.81 1.50 -14.60
N PHE A 84 -0.40 1.77 -13.37
CA PHE A 84 -1.15 2.59 -12.42
C PHE A 84 -0.40 3.91 -12.20
N ALA A 85 -1.15 5.02 -12.08
CA ALA A 85 -0.58 6.37 -12.06
C ALA A 85 0.04 6.73 -10.70
N THR A 86 1.01 5.95 -10.24
CA THR A 86 1.84 6.26 -9.06
C THR A 86 3.31 6.09 -9.38
N ASP A 87 4.16 6.86 -8.71
CA ASP A 87 5.61 6.80 -8.83
C ASP A 87 6.26 7.25 -7.51
N TRP A 88 7.56 7.23 -7.47
CA TRP A 88 8.35 7.86 -6.42
C TRP A 88 8.36 9.37 -6.62
N ILE A 89 8.34 10.11 -5.51
CA ILE A 89 8.28 11.57 -5.52
C ILE A 89 9.54 12.17 -4.91
N ASP A 90 9.88 13.39 -5.32
CA ASP A 90 10.98 14.12 -4.70
C ASP A 90 10.47 14.85 -3.45
N THR A 91 10.91 14.39 -2.30
CA THR A 91 10.55 14.93 -0.98
C THR A 91 11.71 15.62 -0.28
N ARG A 92 12.80 15.95 -1.00
CA ARG A 92 14.01 16.56 -0.39
C ARG A 92 13.69 17.90 0.24
N GLU A 93 12.95 18.78 -0.45
CA GLU A 93 12.58 20.09 0.08
C GLU A 93 11.67 19.97 1.30
N SER A 94 10.61 19.16 1.23
CA SER A 94 9.70 18.95 2.35
C SER A 94 10.41 18.31 3.56
N GLN A 95 11.31 17.36 3.34
CA GLN A 95 12.10 16.77 4.42
C GLN A 95 13.06 17.77 5.04
N ALA A 96 13.72 18.61 4.24
CA ALA A 96 14.64 19.64 4.75
C ALA A 96 13.91 20.66 5.63
N LEU A 97 12.68 21.05 5.26
CA LEU A 97 11.89 22.04 5.98
C LEU A 97 11.15 21.45 7.19
N LEU A 98 10.64 20.22 7.08
CA LEU A 98 9.69 19.67 8.04
C LEU A 98 10.26 18.51 8.88
N GLN A 99 11.36 17.89 8.48
CA GLN A 99 12.07 16.82 9.23
C GLN A 99 11.15 15.71 9.79
N TYR A 100 10.24 15.21 8.95
CA TYR A 100 9.15 14.31 9.36
C TYR A 100 9.37 12.83 9.04
N GLN A 101 10.31 12.50 8.14
CA GLN A 101 10.53 11.12 7.65
C GLN A 101 11.25 10.27 8.71
N GLN A 102 10.50 9.70 9.63
CA GLN A 102 11.02 8.91 10.75
C GLN A 102 10.73 7.41 10.62
N ARG A 103 9.63 7.05 9.95
CA ARG A 103 9.09 5.69 9.90
C ARG A 103 9.06 5.14 8.49
N ASP A 104 9.12 3.81 8.40
CA ASP A 104 9.03 3.10 7.13
C ASP A 104 7.87 2.08 7.12
N LEU A 105 7.80 1.27 6.04
CA LEU A 105 6.81 0.22 5.91
C LEU A 105 6.98 -0.89 6.96
N GLY A 106 8.19 -1.10 7.49
CA GLY A 106 8.45 -2.05 8.57
C GLY A 106 7.75 -1.66 9.85
N ASP A 107 7.80 -0.36 10.20
CA ASP A 107 7.11 0.18 11.37
C ASP A 107 5.59 0.01 11.26
N TYR A 108 5.03 0.29 10.08
CA TYR A 108 3.61 0.04 9.83
C TYR A 108 3.24 -1.44 10.00
N VAL A 109 4.04 -2.34 9.46
CA VAL A 109 3.80 -3.79 9.60
C VAL A 109 3.93 -4.22 11.07
N ALA A 110 4.84 -3.63 11.83
CA ALA A 110 4.99 -3.88 13.26
C ALA A 110 3.75 -3.39 14.04
N ASP A 111 3.31 -2.15 13.80
CA ASP A 111 2.08 -1.59 14.40
C ASP A 111 0.85 -2.45 14.08
N MET A 112 0.72 -2.84 12.82
CA MET A 112 -0.37 -3.73 12.37
C MET A 112 -0.33 -5.09 13.08
N ARG A 113 0.85 -5.70 13.22
CA ARG A 113 1.02 -6.97 13.95
C ARG A 113 0.66 -6.84 15.42
N ALA A 114 1.06 -5.74 16.07
CA ALA A 114 0.72 -5.44 17.44
C ALA A 114 -0.80 -5.30 17.63
N LEU A 115 -1.46 -4.58 16.71
CA LEU A 115 -2.92 -4.37 16.74
C LEU A 115 -3.70 -5.69 16.55
N ILE A 116 -3.25 -6.54 15.63
CA ILE A 116 -3.91 -7.83 15.36
C ILE A 116 -3.64 -8.84 16.50
N GLY A 117 -2.48 -8.76 17.12
CA GLY A 117 -2.07 -9.61 18.23
C GLY A 117 -2.18 -11.11 17.91
N PHE A 118 -2.76 -11.90 18.82
CA PHE A 118 -2.89 -13.35 18.66
C PHE A 118 -3.79 -13.78 17.48
N ARG A 119 -4.67 -12.90 17.00
CA ARG A 119 -5.60 -13.19 15.87
C ARG A 119 -4.86 -13.54 14.59
N ARG A 120 -3.60 -13.10 14.44
CA ARG A 120 -2.74 -13.50 13.31
C ARG A 120 -2.53 -15.02 13.24
N HIS A 121 -2.51 -15.71 14.37
CA HIS A 121 -2.37 -17.17 14.41
C HIS A 121 -3.62 -17.86 13.87
N LEU A 122 -4.81 -17.31 14.17
CA LEU A 122 -6.07 -17.78 13.58
C LEU A 122 -6.10 -17.53 12.07
N ILE A 123 -5.69 -16.33 11.62
CA ILE A 123 -5.58 -16.04 10.19
C ILE A 123 -4.63 -17.03 9.50
N ARG A 124 -3.50 -17.34 10.14
CA ARG A 124 -2.53 -18.32 9.62
C ARG A 124 -3.12 -19.74 9.56
N LEU A 125 -3.88 -20.14 10.56
CA LEU A 125 -4.57 -21.45 10.59
C LEU A 125 -5.59 -21.57 9.45
N PHE A 126 -6.37 -20.51 9.22
CA PHE A 126 -7.37 -20.47 8.14
C PHE A 126 -6.83 -19.86 6.84
N ARG A 127 -5.51 -19.79 6.69
CA ARG A 127 -4.83 -19.19 5.53
C ARG A 127 -5.39 -19.68 4.18
N PRO A 128 -5.60 -20.97 3.92
CA PRO A 128 -6.11 -21.43 2.63
C PRO A 128 -7.49 -20.85 2.31
N THR A 129 -8.39 -20.86 3.29
CA THR A 129 -9.77 -20.34 3.15
C THR A 129 -9.78 -18.84 2.91
N VAL A 130 -8.98 -18.06 3.68
CA VAL A 130 -8.89 -16.62 3.51
C VAL A 130 -8.29 -16.27 2.14
N ARG A 131 -7.22 -16.96 1.73
CA ARG A 131 -6.62 -16.76 0.39
C ARG A 131 -7.61 -17.08 -0.73
N TRP A 132 -8.34 -18.18 -0.63
CA TRP A 132 -9.37 -18.56 -1.59
C TRP A 132 -10.45 -17.47 -1.70
N PHE A 133 -10.93 -16.95 -0.56
CA PHE A 133 -11.91 -15.87 -0.54
C PHE A 133 -11.38 -14.59 -1.20
N LEU A 134 -10.12 -14.19 -0.89
CA LEU A 134 -9.48 -13.02 -1.51
C LEU A 134 -9.34 -13.19 -3.01
N LEU A 135 -8.87 -14.35 -3.47
CA LEU A 135 -8.72 -14.65 -4.90
C LEU A 135 -10.05 -14.60 -5.66
N ARG A 136 -11.15 -14.99 -5.00
CA ARG A 136 -12.49 -14.84 -5.59
C ARG A 136 -12.91 -13.38 -5.76
N LYS A 137 -12.38 -12.47 -4.94
CA LYS A 137 -12.65 -11.03 -5.06
C LYS A 137 -11.84 -10.38 -6.18
N SER A 138 -10.68 -10.94 -6.55
CA SER A 138 -9.89 -10.41 -7.66
C SER A 138 -10.61 -10.61 -8.99
N PRO A 139 -10.86 -9.54 -9.77
CA PRO A 139 -11.41 -9.65 -11.11
C PRO A 139 -10.41 -10.31 -12.06
N PHE A 140 -9.11 -10.02 -11.90
CA PHE A 140 -8.03 -10.54 -12.73
C PHE A 140 -7.85 -12.05 -12.57
N PHE A 141 -7.88 -12.55 -11.34
CA PHE A 141 -7.79 -13.99 -11.07
C PHE A 141 -8.99 -14.75 -11.63
N ARG A 142 -10.19 -14.15 -11.58
CA ARG A 142 -11.38 -14.74 -12.19
C ARG A 142 -11.27 -14.83 -13.71
N GLN A 143 -10.72 -13.80 -14.37
CA GLN A 143 -10.47 -13.79 -15.81
C GLN A 143 -9.41 -14.83 -16.19
N TYR A 144 -8.31 -14.88 -15.45
CA TYR A 144 -7.25 -15.87 -15.64
C TYR A 144 -7.80 -17.31 -15.60
N ARG A 145 -8.61 -17.64 -14.59
CA ARG A 145 -9.22 -18.97 -14.47
C ARG A 145 -10.18 -19.34 -15.62
N LYS A 146 -10.74 -18.34 -16.29
CA LYS A 146 -11.61 -18.54 -17.48
C LYS A 146 -10.82 -18.59 -18.80
N GLY A 147 -9.49 -18.56 -18.76
CA GLY A 147 -8.64 -18.52 -19.95
C GLY A 147 -8.78 -17.23 -20.76
N MET A 148 -9.34 -16.16 -20.17
CA MET A 148 -9.50 -14.88 -20.86
C MET A 148 -8.22 -14.04 -20.69
N PRO A 149 -7.75 -13.34 -21.76
CA PRO A 149 -6.66 -12.38 -21.61
C PRO A 149 -7.05 -11.27 -20.63
N SER A 150 -6.11 -10.82 -19.82
CA SER A 150 -6.31 -9.72 -18.85
C SER A 150 -6.67 -8.43 -19.61
N LYS A 151 -7.95 -8.08 -19.65
CA LYS A 151 -8.38 -6.74 -20.10
C LYS A 151 -8.25 -5.79 -18.93
N GLY A 152 -7.17 -5.02 -18.90
CA GLY A 152 -7.06 -3.88 -18.02
C GLY A 152 -8.15 -2.86 -18.37
N LYS A 153 -8.92 -2.41 -17.39
CA LYS A 153 -9.72 -1.21 -17.55
C LYS A 153 -8.76 -0.03 -17.67
N LEU A 154 -8.63 0.52 -18.87
CA LEU A 154 -8.14 1.88 -19.02
C LEU A 154 -9.14 2.79 -18.28
N VAL A 155 -8.69 3.42 -17.21
CA VAL A 155 -9.40 4.57 -16.65
C VAL A 155 -9.21 5.69 -17.66
N THR A 156 -10.16 5.83 -18.58
CA THR A 156 -10.25 7.02 -19.42
C THR A 156 -10.70 8.15 -18.51
N ASN A 157 -9.75 8.95 -18.05
CA ASN A 157 -10.06 10.31 -17.64
C ASN A 157 -10.49 11.06 -18.91
N THR A 158 -11.77 11.18 -19.12
CA THR A 158 -12.33 12.15 -20.06
C THR A 158 -12.28 13.51 -19.41
N PRO A 159 -11.84 14.59 -20.11
CA PRO A 159 -11.63 15.92 -19.59
C PRO A 159 -12.92 16.58 -19.08
#